data_5ea844272ce7b14d257e04d7335a46e3
#
_entry.id   5ea844272ce7b14d257e04d7335a46e3
#
_cell.length_a   1.000
_cell.length_b   1.000
_cell.length_c   1.000
_cell.angle_alpha   90.00
_cell.angle_beta   90.00
_cell.angle_gamma   90.00
#
_symmetry.space_group_name_H-M   'P 1'
#
loop_
_entity.id
_entity.type
_entity.pdbx_description
1 polymer ?
#
loop_
_entity_poly.entity_id
_entity_poly.type
_entity_poly.pdbx_seq_one_letter_code
_entity_poly.pdbx_strand_id
1 'polypeptide(L)'
;MSGLMGNMPSVKGSDDFRVGATVQGATVLCEVLPGQAWAHGVMCTSNSVETVTGQLPGPGETRYDYVVLSRDWEANTAKLEIVPGGRAERARDVLRAEPGVFHQQLLATLVVSSNGLQQQLDRRAVAARVAFGESAACDPTPVEGDRVMVPSGAVLANHAGEWMLLSPRIETGSKSIMFGGSAVYAYTIPFERPFSSPPVVVASMATAAGGTTQIDVKAYNVTAQNFSLAFITNDGSKPNGVPAIANWIAVGV
;
A
#
# COMPACT_ATOMS: atom_id res chain seq x y z
N MET A 1 9.47 -15.03 13.06
CA MET A 1 8.83 -14.01 12.19
C MET A 1 7.32 -14.22 12.05
N SER A 2 6.58 -14.43 13.16
CA SER A 2 5.14 -14.77 13.14
C SER A 2 4.22 -13.62 13.56
N GLY A 3 4.73 -12.41 13.71
CA GLY A 3 3.96 -11.31 14.33
C GLY A 3 3.19 -10.37 13.41
N LEU A 4 3.39 -10.39 12.09
CA LEU A 4 2.80 -9.42 11.17
C LEU A 4 1.70 -9.97 10.23
N MET A 5 1.51 -11.29 10.18
CA MET A 5 0.47 -11.92 9.35
C MET A 5 -0.84 -12.22 10.10
N GLY A 6 -1.02 -11.73 11.33
CA GLY A 6 -1.90 -12.32 12.30
C GLY A 6 -3.40 -12.25 12.06
N ASN A 7 -3.97 -11.21 11.45
CA ASN A 7 -5.41 -11.01 11.56
C ASN A 7 -6.17 -10.75 10.25
N MET A 8 -5.53 -10.40 9.15
CA MET A 8 -6.26 -10.18 7.90
C MET A 8 -6.32 -11.46 7.06
N PRO A 9 -7.52 -11.85 6.59
CA PRO A 9 -7.65 -12.95 5.64
C PRO A 9 -6.84 -12.65 4.37
N SER A 10 -5.89 -13.54 4.04
CA SER A 10 -5.02 -13.35 2.87
C SER A 10 -4.58 -14.68 2.28
N VAL A 11 -4.13 -14.67 1.02
CA VAL A 11 -3.44 -15.78 0.37
C VAL A 11 -1.95 -15.48 0.27
N LYS A 12 -1.09 -16.50 0.14
CA LYS A 12 0.36 -16.34 0.14
C LYS A 12 0.88 -15.71 -1.15
N GLY A 13 0.40 -16.15 -2.29
CA GLY A 13 0.85 -15.71 -3.60
C GLY A 13 -0.31 -15.36 -4.53
N SER A 14 0.02 -14.74 -5.65
CA SER A 14 -0.98 -14.30 -6.64
C SER A 14 -1.78 -15.45 -7.27
N ASP A 15 -1.21 -16.66 -7.31
CA ASP A 15 -1.89 -17.83 -7.83
C ASP A 15 -2.59 -18.67 -6.75
N ASP A 16 -2.22 -18.50 -5.47
CA ASP A 16 -2.79 -19.27 -4.37
C ASP A 16 -4.30 -19.03 -4.25
N PHE A 17 -5.08 -20.10 -4.29
CA PHE A 17 -6.54 -20.07 -4.28
C PHE A 17 -7.15 -19.20 -5.40
N ARG A 18 -6.46 -19.04 -6.54
CA ARG A 18 -7.02 -18.33 -7.69
C ARG A 18 -8.22 -19.09 -8.24
N VAL A 19 -9.31 -18.39 -8.44
CA VAL A 19 -10.57 -18.93 -8.95
C VAL A 19 -10.63 -18.71 -10.45
N GLY A 20 -10.97 -19.76 -11.19
CA GLY A 20 -11.39 -19.71 -12.58
C GLY A 20 -12.83 -20.21 -12.68
N ALA A 21 -13.75 -19.38 -13.21
CA ALA A 21 -15.15 -19.76 -13.31
C ALA A 21 -15.59 -19.95 -14.77
N THR A 22 -16.35 -21.02 -15.01
CA THR A 22 -16.97 -21.34 -16.29
C THR A 22 -18.43 -21.73 -16.09
N VAL A 23 -19.22 -21.76 -17.17
CA VAL A 23 -20.63 -22.17 -17.12
C VAL A 23 -20.82 -23.42 -17.96
N GLN A 24 -21.46 -24.43 -17.38
CA GLN A 24 -21.83 -25.67 -18.05
C GLN A 24 -23.33 -25.91 -17.83
N GLY A 25 -24.11 -25.66 -18.87
CA GLY A 25 -25.58 -25.71 -18.77
C GLY A 25 -26.13 -24.69 -17.79
N ALA A 26 -26.83 -25.13 -16.76
CA ALA A 26 -27.38 -24.29 -15.70
C ALA A 26 -26.46 -24.17 -14.48
N THR A 27 -25.24 -24.65 -14.57
CA THR A 27 -24.30 -24.74 -13.45
C THR A 27 -23.08 -23.86 -13.70
N VAL A 28 -22.70 -23.08 -12.68
CA VAL A 28 -21.39 -22.41 -12.62
C VAL A 28 -20.39 -23.41 -12.01
N LEU A 29 -19.32 -23.66 -12.71
CA LEU A 29 -18.19 -24.46 -12.26
C LEU A 29 -17.03 -23.54 -11.94
N CYS A 30 -16.51 -23.62 -10.73
CA CYS A 30 -15.33 -22.87 -10.30
C CYS A 30 -14.20 -23.86 -10.01
N GLU A 31 -13.09 -23.69 -10.72
CA GLU A 31 -11.82 -24.34 -10.40
C GLU A 31 -11.00 -23.40 -9.53
N VAL A 32 -10.56 -23.87 -8.38
CA VAL A 32 -9.75 -23.12 -7.44
C VAL A 32 -8.36 -23.74 -7.39
N LEU A 33 -7.35 -22.95 -7.74
CA LEU A 33 -5.97 -23.43 -7.74
C LEU A 33 -5.49 -23.79 -6.34
N PRO A 34 -4.52 -24.73 -6.20
CA PRO A 34 -3.89 -25.03 -4.92
C PRO A 34 -3.21 -23.80 -4.35
N GLY A 35 -2.93 -23.80 -3.04
CA GLY A 35 -2.24 -22.69 -2.42
C GLY A 35 -2.32 -22.67 -0.90
N GLN A 36 -1.86 -21.57 -0.32
CA GLN A 36 -1.87 -21.31 1.10
C GLN A 36 -2.66 -20.04 1.41
N ALA A 37 -3.52 -20.10 2.41
CA ALA A 37 -4.32 -18.97 2.86
C ALA A 37 -4.32 -18.87 4.38
N TRP A 38 -4.32 -17.64 4.90
CA TRP A 38 -4.37 -17.35 6.34
C TRP A 38 -5.62 -16.56 6.66
N ALA A 39 -6.18 -16.84 7.82
CA ALA A 39 -7.14 -15.97 8.48
C ALA A 39 -7.10 -16.24 9.99
N HIS A 40 -7.12 -15.18 10.78
CA HIS A 40 -7.19 -15.24 12.25
C HIS A 40 -6.16 -16.20 12.90
N GLY A 41 -4.92 -16.18 12.38
CA GLY A 41 -3.83 -17.01 12.88
C GLY A 41 -3.82 -18.48 12.40
N VAL A 42 -4.80 -18.89 11.59
CA VAL A 42 -4.89 -20.24 11.03
C VAL A 42 -4.51 -20.27 9.57
N MET A 43 -3.60 -21.17 9.20
CA MET A 43 -3.20 -21.44 7.83
C MET A 43 -3.99 -22.63 7.27
N CYS A 44 -4.54 -22.45 6.08
CA CYS A 44 -5.10 -23.53 5.28
C CYS A 44 -4.25 -23.77 4.05
N THR A 45 -4.05 -25.03 3.69
CA THR A 45 -3.29 -25.44 2.49
C THR A 45 -4.14 -26.37 1.65
N SER A 46 -4.27 -26.08 0.36
CA SER A 46 -4.74 -27.01 -0.66
C SER A 46 -3.56 -27.42 -1.57
N ASN A 47 -3.43 -28.69 -1.84
CA ASN A 47 -2.34 -29.23 -2.65
C ASN A 47 -2.79 -29.62 -4.08
N SER A 48 -4.06 -29.48 -4.38
CA SER A 48 -4.64 -29.82 -5.69
C SER A 48 -5.67 -28.78 -6.11
N VAL A 49 -5.97 -28.76 -7.41
CA VAL A 49 -7.12 -28.00 -7.91
C VAL A 49 -8.39 -28.56 -7.30
N GLU A 50 -9.21 -27.73 -6.73
CA GLU A 50 -10.51 -28.09 -6.19
C GLU A 50 -11.62 -27.47 -7.04
N THR A 51 -12.72 -28.21 -7.19
CA THR A 51 -13.86 -27.76 -7.99
C THR A 51 -15.08 -27.56 -7.10
N VAL A 52 -15.70 -26.39 -7.19
CA VAL A 52 -16.96 -26.08 -6.54
C VAL A 52 -17.99 -25.66 -7.56
N THR A 53 -19.26 -25.98 -7.31
CA THR A 53 -20.34 -25.72 -8.25
C THR A 53 -21.45 -24.91 -7.63
N GLY A 54 -22.07 -24.03 -8.42
CA GLY A 54 -23.25 -23.26 -8.06
C GLY A 54 -24.30 -23.32 -9.18
N GLN A 55 -25.56 -23.03 -8.84
CA GLN A 55 -26.64 -22.98 -9.81
C GLN A 55 -26.83 -21.55 -10.33
N LEU A 56 -27.09 -21.40 -11.63
CA LEU A 56 -27.49 -20.11 -12.19
C LEU A 56 -28.84 -19.66 -11.60
N PRO A 57 -29.07 -18.34 -11.46
CA PRO A 57 -30.36 -17.81 -11.01
C PRO A 57 -31.49 -18.06 -12.04
N GLY A 58 -32.70 -17.88 -11.60
CA GLY A 58 -33.91 -18.01 -12.44
C GLY A 58 -33.97 -16.99 -13.59
N PRO A 59 -34.90 -17.19 -14.56
CA PRO A 59 -35.05 -16.29 -15.68
C PRO A 59 -35.25 -14.83 -15.26
N GLY A 60 -34.51 -13.91 -15.89
CA GLY A 60 -34.55 -12.47 -15.61
C GLY A 60 -33.89 -12.01 -14.31
N GLU A 61 -33.25 -12.92 -13.60
CA GLU A 61 -32.51 -12.59 -12.39
C GLU A 61 -31.04 -12.43 -12.65
N THR A 62 -30.41 -11.49 -11.92
CA THR A 62 -28.96 -11.33 -11.79
C THR A 62 -28.62 -11.39 -10.31
N ARG A 63 -27.57 -12.13 -9.98
CA ARG A 63 -27.17 -12.39 -8.61
C ARG A 63 -25.65 -12.31 -8.45
N TYR A 64 -25.19 -11.87 -7.30
CA TYR A 64 -23.79 -11.87 -6.89
C TYR A 64 -23.53 -13.10 -6.03
N ASP A 65 -22.74 -14.04 -6.52
CA ASP A 65 -22.34 -15.23 -5.78
C ASP A 65 -20.90 -15.09 -5.30
N TYR A 66 -20.57 -15.70 -4.16
CA TYR A 66 -19.28 -15.56 -3.52
C TYR A 66 -18.58 -16.92 -3.44
N VAL A 67 -17.40 -17.02 -4.06
CA VAL A 67 -16.51 -18.17 -3.86
C VAL A 67 -15.72 -17.91 -2.60
N VAL A 68 -15.81 -18.80 -1.63
CA VAL A 68 -15.22 -18.61 -0.31
C VAL A 68 -14.45 -19.83 0.16
N LEU A 69 -13.42 -19.57 1.00
CA LEU A 69 -12.78 -20.58 1.84
C LEU A 69 -13.40 -20.48 3.22
N SER A 70 -14.27 -21.42 3.55
CA SER A 70 -14.96 -21.53 4.84
C SER A 70 -14.09 -22.31 5.82
N ARG A 71 -13.87 -21.75 7.00
CA ARG A 71 -13.16 -22.39 8.12
C ARG A 71 -14.13 -22.57 9.28
N ASP A 72 -14.20 -23.78 9.77
CA ASP A 72 -14.93 -24.14 10.98
C ASP A 72 -13.92 -24.60 12.03
N TRP A 73 -13.71 -23.76 13.04
CA TRP A 73 -12.72 -24.04 14.09
C TRP A 73 -13.19 -25.06 15.08
N GLU A 74 -14.50 -25.19 15.31
CA GLU A 74 -15.05 -26.22 16.20
C GLU A 74 -14.92 -27.61 15.58
N ALA A 75 -15.23 -27.71 14.27
CA ALA A 75 -15.08 -28.95 13.54
C ALA A 75 -13.63 -29.20 13.06
N ASN A 76 -12.73 -28.20 13.20
CA ASN A 76 -11.36 -28.21 12.67
C ASN A 76 -11.32 -28.56 11.18
N THR A 77 -12.18 -27.95 10.39
CA THR A 77 -12.29 -28.19 8.95
C THR A 77 -12.20 -26.90 8.15
N ALA A 78 -11.76 -27.06 6.89
CA ALA A 78 -11.83 -26.00 5.89
C ALA A 78 -12.38 -26.58 4.59
N LYS A 79 -13.23 -25.81 3.90
CA LYS A 79 -13.81 -26.20 2.62
C LYS A 79 -13.98 -25.01 1.71
N LEU A 80 -13.90 -25.27 0.41
CA LEU A 80 -14.30 -24.32 -0.62
C LEU A 80 -15.79 -24.48 -0.91
N GLU A 81 -16.49 -23.37 -1.09
CA GLU A 81 -17.91 -23.38 -1.45
C GLU A 81 -18.32 -22.10 -2.19
N ILE A 82 -19.44 -22.16 -2.89
CA ILE A 82 -20.11 -20.99 -3.47
C ILE A 82 -21.28 -20.64 -2.56
N VAL A 83 -21.28 -19.42 -2.05
CA VAL A 83 -22.37 -18.85 -1.24
C VAL A 83 -23.22 -17.96 -2.16
N PRO A 84 -24.47 -18.33 -2.46
CA PRO A 84 -25.36 -17.48 -3.21
C PRO A 84 -25.65 -16.17 -2.46
N GLY A 85 -25.53 -15.06 -3.17
CA GLY A 85 -25.87 -13.75 -2.62
C GLY A 85 -27.18 -13.19 -3.17
N GLY A 86 -27.28 -11.86 -3.26
CA GLY A 86 -28.47 -11.14 -3.71
C GLY A 86 -28.23 -10.36 -5.01
N ARG A 87 -29.19 -9.48 -5.33
CA ARG A 87 -29.13 -8.61 -6.53
C ARG A 87 -28.10 -7.49 -6.46
N ALA A 88 -27.51 -7.25 -5.29
CA ALA A 88 -26.46 -6.26 -5.07
C ALA A 88 -25.25 -6.94 -4.44
N GLU A 89 -24.06 -6.41 -4.72
CA GLU A 89 -22.83 -6.86 -4.07
C GLU A 89 -22.81 -6.46 -2.59
N ARG A 90 -23.07 -7.42 -1.69
CA ARG A 90 -23.11 -7.23 -0.25
C ARG A 90 -22.46 -8.40 0.50
N ALA A 91 -21.21 -8.68 0.15
CA ALA A 91 -20.49 -9.81 0.75
C ALA A 91 -20.50 -9.78 2.29
N ARG A 92 -20.36 -8.59 2.89
CA ARG A 92 -20.36 -8.43 4.36
C ARG A 92 -21.69 -8.85 5.03
N ASP A 93 -22.80 -8.72 4.32
CA ASP A 93 -24.13 -9.03 4.86
C ASP A 93 -24.48 -10.52 4.69
N VAL A 94 -23.77 -11.22 3.82
CA VAL A 94 -24.04 -12.60 3.42
C VAL A 94 -23.04 -13.58 4.04
N LEU A 95 -21.76 -13.20 4.07
CA LEU A 95 -20.69 -14.07 4.55
C LEU A 95 -20.62 -14.07 6.08
N ARG A 96 -20.44 -15.26 6.64
CA ARG A 96 -20.35 -15.47 8.08
C ARG A 96 -18.94 -15.21 8.58
N ALA A 97 -18.83 -14.46 9.67
CA ALA A 97 -17.60 -14.19 10.39
C ALA A 97 -17.89 -14.17 11.90
N GLU A 98 -17.79 -15.33 12.53
CA GLU A 98 -18.00 -15.53 13.97
C GLU A 98 -16.64 -15.79 14.63
N PRO A 99 -16.07 -14.83 15.39
CA PRO A 99 -14.74 -14.97 15.97
C PRO A 99 -14.57 -16.25 16.79
N GLY A 100 -13.54 -17.03 16.47
CA GLY A 100 -13.23 -18.27 17.18
C GLY A 100 -14.14 -19.47 16.86
N VAL A 101 -15.15 -19.31 16.00
CA VAL A 101 -16.09 -20.36 15.62
C VAL A 101 -16.05 -20.65 14.13
N PHE A 102 -16.36 -19.65 13.31
CA PHE A 102 -16.51 -19.84 11.88
C PHE A 102 -16.11 -18.59 11.09
N HIS A 103 -15.45 -18.76 9.94
CA HIS A 103 -15.08 -17.64 9.08
C HIS A 103 -15.09 -18.02 7.60
N GLN A 104 -15.72 -17.18 6.79
CA GLN A 104 -15.72 -17.26 5.32
C GLN A 104 -14.81 -16.21 4.72
N GLN A 105 -13.66 -16.64 4.22
CA GLN A 105 -12.72 -15.78 3.49
C GLN A 105 -13.15 -15.68 2.04
N LEU A 106 -13.45 -14.47 1.58
CA LEU A 106 -13.83 -14.21 0.18
C LEU A 106 -12.63 -14.39 -0.75
N LEU A 107 -12.79 -15.20 -1.79
CA LEU A 107 -11.79 -15.43 -2.84
C LEU A 107 -12.19 -14.74 -4.15
N ALA A 108 -13.45 -14.87 -4.56
CA ALA A 108 -13.97 -14.22 -5.77
C ALA A 108 -15.45 -13.85 -5.63
N THR A 109 -15.87 -12.81 -6.32
CA THR A 109 -17.27 -12.48 -6.57
C THR A 109 -17.61 -12.83 -8.00
N LEU A 110 -18.71 -13.55 -8.19
CA LEU A 110 -19.27 -13.92 -9.49
C LEU A 110 -20.58 -13.16 -9.71
N VAL A 111 -20.69 -12.47 -10.82
CA VAL A 111 -21.95 -11.89 -11.27
C VAL A 111 -22.59 -12.88 -12.24
N VAL A 112 -23.66 -13.50 -11.84
CA VAL A 112 -24.34 -14.56 -12.61
C VAL A 112 -25.76 -14.16 -12.96
N SER A 113 -26.20 -14.56 -14.13
CA SER A 113 -27.58 -14.41 -14.60
C SER A 113 -28.11 -15.75 -15.16
N SER A 114 -29.37 -15.82 -15.50
CA SER A 114 -29.92 -16.98 -16.20
C SER A 114 -29.24 -17.28 -17.54
N ASN A 115 -28.52 -16.29 -18.10
CA ASN A 115 -27.79 -16.42 -19.37
C ASN A 115 -26.29 -16.81 -19.16
N GLY A 116 -25.87 -16.97 -17.91
CA GLY A 116 -24.51 -17.40 -17.58
C GLY A 116 -23.72 -16.43 -16.69
N LEU A 117 -22.41 -16.63 -16.66
CA LEU A 117 -21.47 -15.77 -15.93
C LEU A 117 -21.27 -14.45 -16.69
N GLN A 118 -21.59 -13.33 -16.05
CA GLN A 118 -21.43 -12.00 -16.61
C GLN A 118 -20.08 -11.39 -16.28
N GLN A 119 -19.61 -11.63 -15.04
CA GLN A 119 -18.36 -11.08 -14.54
C GLN A 119 -17.78 -11.95 -13.42
N GLN A 120 -16.47 -12.02 -13.36
CA GLN A 120 -15.72 -12.57 -12.24
C GLN A 120 -14.77 -11.50 -11.71
N LEU A 121 -14.80 -11.25 -10.40
CA LEU A 121 -13.95 -10.31 -9.71
C LEU A 121 -13.09 -11.06 -8.71
N ASP A 122 -11.77 -10.96 -8.85
CA ASP A 122 -10.83 -11.46 -7.84
C ASP A 122 -10.94 -10.61 -6.57
N ARG A 123 -11.12 -11.25 -5.42
CA ARG A 123 -11.28 -10.60 -4.12
C ARG A 123 -10.26 -11.06 -3.10
N ARG A 124 -9.27 -11.84 -3.53
CA ARG A 124 -8.22 -12.31 -2.65
C ARG A 124 -7.33 -11.15 -2.22
N ALA A 125 -7.08 -11.05 -0.93
CA ALA A 125 -5.99 -10.22 -0.43
C ALA A 125 -4.70 -11.07 -0.46
N VAL A 126 -3.74 -10.70 -1.28
CA VAL A 126 -2.44 -11.35 -1.32
C VAL A 126 -1.61 -10.87 -0.13
N ALA A 127 -1.01 -11.79 0.60
CA ALA A 127 -0.13 -11.47 1.71
C ALA A 127 1.15 -10.84 1.18
N ALA A 128 1.22 -9.51 1.25
CA ALA A 128 2.41 -8.79 0.85
C ALA A 128 3.56 -9.04 1.84
N ARG A 129 4.73 -9.34 1.33
CA ARG A 129 5.96 -9.41 2.12
C ARG A 129 6.54 -8.01 2.27
N VAL A 130 7.03 -7.69 3.45
CA VAL A 130 7.80 -6.47 3.69
C VAL A 130 9.22 -6.87 3.99
N ALA A 131 10.14 -6.46 3.13
CA ALA A 131 11.56 -6.68 3.28
C ALA A 131 12.30 -5.34 3.48
N PHE A 132 13.46 -5.41 4.11
CA PHE A 132 14.41 -4.31 4.17
C PHE A 132 15.62 -4.73 3.33
N GLY A 133 15.99 -3.92 2.36
CA GLY A 133 17.07 -4.26 1.45
C GLY A 133 17.66 -3.04 0.76
N GLU A 134 18.86 -3.20 0.21
CA GLU A 134 19.57 -2.12 -0.47
C GLU A 134 18.87 -1.69 -1.77
N SER A 135 18.14 -2.62 -2.37
CA SER A 135 17.35 -2.35 -3.58
C SER A 135 16.21 -3.35 -3.72
N ALA A 136 15.30 -3.07 -4.64
CA ALA A 136 14.23 -3.99 -5.04
C ALA A 136 14.77 -5.31 -5.64
N ALA A 137 16.01 -5.33 -6.14
CA ALA A 137 16.67 -6.52 -6.67
C ALA A 137 17.02 -7.57 -5.61
N CYS A 138 16.85 -7.27 -4.31
CA CYS A 138 17.02 -8.25 -3.23
C CYS A 138 15.99 -9.37 -3.26
N ASP A 139 14.89 -9.21 -3.98
CA ASP A 139 13.89 -10.27 -4.17
C ASP A 139 13.89 -10.73 -5.64
N PRO A 140 14.48 -11.89 -5.95
CA PRO A 140 14.53 -12.40 -7.30
C PRO A 140 13.17 -12.94 -7.80
N THR A 141 12.20 -13.12 -6.90
CA THR A 141 10.87 -13.66 -7.21
C THR A 141 9.78 -12.82 -6.54
N PRO A 142 9.66 -11.53 -6.89
CA PRO A 142 8.67 -10.68 -6.26
C PRO A 142 7.25 -11.12 -6.67
N VAL A 143 6.34 -11.04 -5.72
CA VAL A 143 4.90 -11.25 -5.97
C VAL A 143 4.15 -9.94 -5.87
N GLU A 144 2.97 -9.90 -6.45
CA GLU A 144 2.09 -8.73 -6.43
C GLU A 144 1.88 -8.22 -5.00
N GLY A 145 2.10 -6.93 -4.80
CA GLY A 145 1.95 -6.27 -3.51
C GLY A 145 3.13 -6.40 -2.54
N ASP A 146 4.20 -7.15 -2.89
CA ASP A 146 5.42 -7.16 -2.09
C ASP A 146 5.98 -5.75 -1.95
N ARG A 147 6.56 -5.47 -0.79
CA ARG A 147 7.12 -4.16 -0.47
C ARG A 147 8.57 -4.29 -0.04
N VAL A 148 9.39 -3.35 -0.47
CA VAL A 148 10.77 -3.21 0.00
C VAL A 148 10.97 -1.81 0.52
N MET A 149 11.44 -1.70 1.75
CA MET A 149 11.94 -0.44 2.29
C MET A 149 13.44 -0.37 2.00
N VAL A 150 13.82 0.56 1.15
CA VAL A 150 15.23 0.78 0.79
C VAL A 150 15.93 1.68 1.81
N PRO A 151 17.27 1.69 1.88
CA PRO A 151 18.03 2.47 2.89
C PRO A 151 17.75 3.97 2.84
N SER A 152 17.33 4.51 1.70
CA SER A 152 16.90 5.90 1.58
C SER A 152 15.63 6.22 2.40
N GLY A 153 14.92 5.20 2.89
CA GLY A 153 13.62 5.32 3.57
C GLY A 153 12.43 5.31 2.62
N ALA A 154 12.66 5.18 1.31
CA ALA A 154 11.57 5.01 0.35
C ALA A 154 10.99 3.58 0.44
N VAL A 155 9.70 3.45 0.18
CA VAL A 155 9.01 2.18 0.08
C VAL A 155 8.63 1.93 -1.37
N LEU A 156 9.12 0.82 -1.91
CA LEU A 156 8.74 0.32 -3.23
C LEU A 156 7.70 -0.79 -3.05
N ALA A 157 6.75 -0.88 -3.98
CA ALA A 157 5.80 -2.00 -4.07
C ALA A 157 5.92 -2.67 -5.45
N ASN A 158 5.84 -4.00 -5.47
CA ASN A 158 5.75 -4.74 -6.72
C ASN A 158 4.32 -4.68 -7.25
N HIS A 159 4.18 -4.30 -8.52
CA HIS A 159 2.93 -4.32 -9.26
C HIS A 159 3.19 -4.83 -10.68
N ALA A 160 2.48 -5.87 -11.06
CA ALA A 160 2.64 -6.53 -12.38
C ALA A 160 4.09 -6.93 -12.72
N GLY A 161 4.88 -7.31 -11.71
CA GLY A 161 6.28 -7.68 -11.86
C GLY A 161 7.27 -6.51 -11.83
N GLU A 162 6.79 -5.28 -11.75
CA GLU A 162 7.62 -4.07 -11.68
C GLU A 162 7.59 -3.43 -10.29
N TRP A 163 8.74 -2.90 -9.86
CA TRP A 163 8.85 -2.18 -8.60
C TRP A 163 8.51 -0.70 -8.79
N MET A 164 7.41 -0.28 -8.19
CA MET A 164 6.92 1.10 -8.23
C MET A 164 7.12 1.79 -6.89
N LEU A 165 7.43 3.08 -6.93
CA LEU A 165 7.53 3.90 -5.73
C LEU A 165 6.14 4.03 -5.08
N LEU A 166 6.00 3.48 -3.86
CA LEU A 166 4.76 3.58 -3.08
C LEU A 166 4.74 4.83 -2.19
N SER A 167 5.88 5.17 -1.62
CA SER A 167 6.00 6.31 -0.71
C SER A 167 7.37 6.96 -0.87
N PRO A 168 7.45 8.24 -1.22
CA PRO A 168 8.70 8.98 -1.21
C PRO A 168 9.20 9.11 0.24
N ARG A 169 10.52 9.24 0.39
CA ARG A 169 11.12 9.68 1.64
C ARG A 169 10.82 11.16 1.86
N ILE A 170 10.48 11.48 3.10
CA ILE A 170 10.29 12.86 3.54
C ILE A 170 11.33 13.15 4.64
N GLU A 171 12.05 14.23 4.48
CA GLU A 171 12.95 14.76 5.51
C GLU A 171 12.61 16.21 5.79
N THR A 172 12.61 16.59 7.05
CA THR A 172 12.25 17.94 7.50
C THR A 172 13.31 18.47 8.43
N GLY A 173 13.44 19.76 8.49
CA GLY A 173 14.32 20.40 9.45
C GLY A 173 14.10 21.90 9.59
N SER A 174 14.90 22.50 10.45
CA SER A 174 14.91 23.94 10.65
C SER A 174 16.34 24.47 10.72
N LYS A 175 16.51 25.74 10.34
CA LYS A 175 17.74 26.48 10.47
C LYS A 175 17.47 27.82 11.12
N SER A 176 18.14 28.08 12.24
CA SER A 176 18.12 29.39 12.89
C SER A 176 19.42 30.14 12.56
N ILE A 177 19.30 31.43 12.33
CA ILE A 177 20.43 32.33 12.11
C ILE A 177 20.23 33.63 12.91
N MET A 178 21.33 34.38 13.04
CA MET A 178 21.33 35.75 13.47
C MET A 178 21.99 36.62 12.39
N PHE A 179 21.29 37.60 11.89
CA PHE A 179 21.88 38.53 10.92
C PHE A 179 22.95 39.39 11.58
N GLY A 180 24.11 39.48 10.94
CA GLY A 180 25.30 40.22 11.41
C GLY A 180 25.79 41.25 10.41
N GLY A 181 24.90 42.04 9.83
CA GLY A 181 25.24 43.12 8.93
C GLY A 181 25.44 42.69 7.45
N SER A 182 24.88 41.58 7.02
CA SER A 182 24.79 41.18 5.61
C SER A 182 23.35 41.07 5.16
N ALA A 183 23.08 41.34 3.89
CA ALA A 183 21.78 41.15 3.29
C ALA A 183 21.47 39.69 2.90
N VAL A 184 22.50 38.84 2.82
CA VAL A 184 22.36 37.44 2.43
C VAL A 184 23.21 36.56 3.32
N TYR A 185 22.61 35.50 3.81
CA TYR A 185 23.30 34.40 4.50
C TYR A 185 22.92 33.09 3.84
N ALA A 186 23.90 32.29 3.43
CA ALA A 186 23.69 30.99 2.82
C ALA A 186 24.39 29.90 3.61
N TYR A 187 23.69 28.77 3.76
CA TYR A 187 24.18 27.62 4.51
C TYR A 187 23.96 26.35 3.69
N THR A 188 24.94 25.47 3.69
CA THR A 188 24.75 24.11 3.19
C THR A 188 24.08 23.27 4.27
N ILE A 189 22.95 22.67 3.95
CA ILE A 189 22.19 21.79 4.83
C ILE A 189 22.38 20.36 4.30
N PRO A 190 23.11 19.50 4.99
CA PRO A 190 23.22 18.11 4.63
C PRO A 190 21.93 17.39 4.99
N PHE A 191 21.51 16.43 4.17
CA PHE A 191 20.48 15.47 4.53
C PHE A 191 21.05 14.45 5.53
N GLU A 192 20.20 13.94 6.40
CA GLU A 192 20.57 12.91 7.38
C GLU A 192 21.10 11.65 6.69
N ARG A 193 20.51 11.32 5.55
CA ARG A 193 20.97 10.28 4.62
C ARG A 193 20.87 10.82 3.20
N PRO A 194 21.73 10.40 2.28
CA PRO A 194 21.59 10.76 0.88
C PRO A 194 20.25 10.26 0.30
N PHE A 195 19.64 11.04 -0.57
CA PHE A 195 18.59 10.60 -1.48
C PHE A 195 19.24 9.85 -2.66
N SER A 196 18.48 9.00 -3.36
CA SER A 196 18.98 8.34 -4.58
C SER A 196 19.07 9.30 -5.78
N SER A 197 18.32 10.39 -5.74
CA SER A 197 18.35 11.50 -6.70
C SER A 197 18.06 12.82 -5.97
N PRO A 198 18.36 14.00 -6.56
CA PRO A 198 18.04 15.26 -5.92
C PRO A 198 16.55 15.38 -5.58
N PRO A 199 16.19 15.58 -4.30
CA PRO A 199 14.79 15.70 -3.89
C PRO A 199 14.22 17.08 -4.28
N VAL A 200 12.90 17.21 -4.21
CA VAL A 200 12.25 18.53 -4.19
C VAL A 200 12.36 19.10 -2.79
N VAL A 201 12.95 20.29 -2.67
CA VAL A 201 13.10 20.99 -1.37
C VAL A 201 12.26 22.27 -1.38
N VAL A 202 11.40 22.39 -0.37
CA VAL A 202 10.64 23.60 -0.10
C VAL A 202 11.08 24.16 1.23
N ALA A 203 11.36 25.47 1.27
CA ALA A 203 11.70 26.19 2.49
C ALA A 203 10.74 27.36 2.72
N SER A 204 10.43 27.62 3.97
CA SER A 204 9.59 28.73 4.38
C SER A 204 10.12 29.40 5.65
N MET A 205 9.90 30.70 5.77
CA MET A 205 10.18 31.41 7.04
C MET A 205 9.23 30.91 8.11
N ALA A 206 9.79 30.45 9.23
CA ALA A 206 9.02 30.11 10.43
C ALA A 206 8.82 31.33 11.33
N THR A 207 9.89 32.08 11.59
CA THR A 207 9.82 33.34 12.30
C THR A 207 10.93 34.28 11.83
N ALA A 208 10.62 35.56 11.74
CA ALA A 208 11.61 36.62 11.74
C ALA A 208 11.23 37.59 12.84
N ALA A 209 12.15 37.90 13.73
CA ALA A 209 11.85 38.81 14.83
C ALA A 209 12.05 40.25 14.40
N GLY A 210 11.04 41.02 14.60
CA GLY A 210 11.09 42.46 14.79
C GLY A 210 11.31 43.31 13.56
N GLY A 211 10.44 44.25 13.38
CA GLY A 211 10.65 45.38 12.51
C GLY A 211 10.11 45.22 11.11
N THR A 212 10.50 46.15 10.28
CA THR A 212 10.06 46.32 8.89
C THR A 212 10.89 45.54 7.90
N THR A 213 11.93 44.81 8.34
CA THR A 213 12.80 44.05 7.46
C THR A 213 12.07 42.79 6.93
N GLN A 214 11.86 42.74 5.63
CA GLN A 214 11.31 41.59 4.96
C GLN A 214 12.45 40.62 4.64
N ILE A 215 12.31 39.41 5.17
CA ILE A 215 13.29 38.32 4.97
C ILE A 215 12.60 37.19 4.25
N ASP A 216 13.16 36.80 3.14
CA ASP A 216 12.78 35.60 2.40
C ASP A 216 13.78 34.48 2.62
N VAL A 217 13.31 33.24 2.38
CA VAL A 217 14.16 32.07 2.40
C VAL A 217 14.05 31.34 1.06
N LYS A 218 15.20 30.85 0.57
CA LYS A 218 15.30 30.13 -0.68
C LYS A 218 16.17 28.89 -0.55
N ALA A 219 15.60 27.74 -0.93
CA ALA A 219 16.37 26.52 -1.18
C ALA A 219 16.88 26.51 -2.62
N TYR A 220 18.17 26.17 -2.84
CA TYR A 220 18.79 26.11 -4.15
C TYR A 220 19.98 25.14 -4.12
N ASN A 221 20.60 24.85 -5.27
CA ASN A 221 21.72 23.91 -5.42
C ASN A 221 21.41 22.56 -4.76
N VAL A 222 20.22 22.03 -5.01
CA VAL A 222 19.78 20.76 -4.43
C VAL A 222 20.53 19.61 -5.10
N THR A 223 21.17 18.81 -4.30
CA THR A 223 21.84 17.56 -4.69
C THR A 223 21.20 16.39 -3.95
N ALA A 224 21.65 15.17 -4.20
CA ALA A 224 21.22 14.01 -3.42
C ALA A 224 21.68 14.04 -1.97
N GLN A 225 22.77 14.77 -1.65
CA GLN A 225 23.42 14.78 -0.33
C GLN A 225 23.06 16.01 0.50
N ASN A 226 22.75 17.14 -0.14
CA ASN A 226 22.56 18.41 0.55
C ASN A 226 21.84 19.42 -0.35
N PHE A 227 21.50 20.56 0.23
CA PHE A 227 21.03 21.74 -0.48
C PHE A 227 21.57 23.00 0.19
N SER A 228 21.53 24.12 -0.54
CA SER A 228 21.83 25.43 0.02
C SER A 228 20.54 26.13 0.45
N LEU A 229 20.54 26.68 1.66
CA LEU A 229 19.46 27.48 2.21
C LEU A 229 19.94 28.92 2.38
N ALA A 230 19.35 29.86 1.64
CA ALA A 230 19.66 31.26 1.76
C ALA A 230 18.55 32.02 2.49
N PHE A 231 18.95 32.92 3.38
CA PHE A 231 18.12 33.95 3.98
C PHE A 231 18.48 35.28 3.29
N ILE A 232 17.50 35.99 2.78
CA ILE A 232 17.70 37.13 1.91
C ILE A 232 16.79 38.27 2.39
N THR A 233 17.34 39.49 2.57
CA THR A 233 16.53 40.65 2.80
C THR A 233 16.02 41.21 1.46
N ASN A 234 14.73 41.41 1.32
CA ASN A 234 14.12 41.82 0.03
C ASN A 234 14.34 43.30 -0.28
N ASP A 235 14.66 44.11 0.74
CA ASP A 235 14.91 45.54 0.60
C ASP A 235 16.43 45.86 0.49
N GLY A 236 17.28 44.85 0.48
CA GLY A 236 18.75 44.99 0.48
C GLY A 236 19.32 45.51 1.79
N SER A 237 18.49 45.62 2.84
CA SER A 237 18.94 46.03 4.17
C SER A 237 19.98 45.06 4.73
N LYS A 238 20.82 45.52 5.65
CA LYS A 238 21.85 44.73 6.32
C LYS A 238 21.57 44.70 7.83
N PRO A 239 20.55 43.96 8.25
CA PRO A 239 20.18 43.93 9.65
C PRO A 239 21.31 43.33 10.49
N ASN A 240 21.40 43.82 11.74
CA ASN A 240 22.35 43.29 12.73
C ASN A 240 21.61 42.90 13.99
N GLY A 241 21.88 41.69 14.51
CA GLY A 241 21.20 41.21 15.71
C GLY A 241 19.76 40.76 15.48
N VAL A 242 19.31 40.58 14.23
CA VAL A 242 17.94 40.14 13.90
C VAL A 242 17.93 38.62 13.76
N PRO A 243 17.20 37.87 14.60
CA PRO A 243 17.09 36.43 14.46
C PRO A 243 16.09 36.07 13.34
N ALA A 244 16.36 34.96 12.65
CA ALA A 244 15.46 34.38 11.68
C ALA A 244 15.52 32.85 11.74
N ILE A 245 14.37 32.22 11.57
CA ILE A 245 14.23 30.76 11.53
C ILE A 245 13.50 30.38 10.25
N ALA A 246 14.07 29.45 9.51
CA ALA A 246 13.41 28.83 8.36
C ALA A 246 13.18 27.34 8.64
N ASN A 247 12.03 26.86 8.24
CA ASN A 247 11.73 25.43 8.15
C ASN A 247 11.86 24.97 6.70
N TRP A 248 12.18 23.71 6.52
CA TRP A 248 12.27 23.10 5.21
C TRP A 248 11.72 21.68 5.22
N ILE A 249 11.28 21.22 4.05
CA ILE A 249 10.87 19.85 3.76
C ILE A 249 11.50 19.43 2.45
N ALA A 250 12.10 18.25 2.44
CA ALA A 250 12.63 17.58 1.26
C ALA A 250 11.82 16.30 0.99
N VAL A 251 11.42 16.10 -0.27
CA VAL A 251 10.62 14.96 -0.72
C VAL A 251 11.30 14.34 -1.93
N GLY A 252 11.64 13.07 -1.86
CA GLY A 252 12.35 12.37 -2.93
C GLY A 252 12.47 10.86 -2.70
N VAL A 253 13.33 10.20 -3.45
CA VAL A 253 13.64 8.76 -3.35
C VAL A 253 15.10 8.53 -3.03
#